data_f1dea26dc411a50ab73817c6026b11e5
#
_entry.id   f1dea26dc411a50ab73817c6026b11e5
#
_cell.length_a   1.000
_cell.length_b   1.000
_cell.length_c   1.000
_cell.angle_alpha   90.00
_cell.angle_beta   90.00
_cell.angle_gamma   90.00
#
_symmetry.space_group_name_H-M   'P 1'
#
loop_
_entity.id
_entity.type
_entity.pdbx_description
1 polymer ?
#
loop_
_entity_poly.entity_id
_entity_poly.type
_entity_poly.pdbx_seq_one_letter_code
_entity_poly.pdbx_strand_id
1 'polypeptide(L)'
;DIKSFDDLKKVADDIQARKDELGVKGAFTSAGMDGSSDWRFKTHLANLPIYYEYKEDGIDDTDAIKGTYLDNYKNVFDLYITDSTCDGSELSAKTADDSRNEFVNGEAVFYQNGSWEYSELSKTFKDDELAMIPIYFGVDDANEGLATGTENYWCVNKNASEADVKATLDFMNWCVTSEAGTKSMAEDMGFTIPFKTAEAPS
;
A
#
# COMPACT_ATOMS: atom_id res chain seq x y z
N ASP A 1 -10.84 6.71 -17.28
CA ASP A 1 -9.78 5.76 -16.88
C ASP A 1 -8.59 6.53 -16.31
N ILE A 2 -8.11 6.15 -15.15
CA ILE A 2 -6.91 6.72 -14.53
C ILE A 2 -5.73 5.86 -14.99
N LYS A 3 -4.76 6.48 -15.69
CA LYS A 3 -3.58 5.81 -16.28
C LYS A 3 -2.27 6.57 -16.05
N SER A 4 -2.34 7.67 -15.32
CA SER A 4 -1.18 8.51 -15.00
C SER A 4 -1.42 9.30 -13.73
N PHE A 5 -0.37 9.90 -13.19
CA PHE A 5 -0.47 10.85 -12.08
C PHE A 5 -1.37 12.04 -12.43
N ASP A 6 -1.25 12.58 -13.66
CA ASP A 6 -2.08 13.71 -14.09
C ASP A 6 -3.56 13.33 -14.17
N ASP A 7 -3.88 12.11 -14.64
CA ASP A 7 -5.27 11.62 -14.62
C ASP A 7 -5.79 11.50 -13.19
N LEU A 8 -4.99 10.89 -12.29
CA LEU A 8 -5.35 10.72 -10.88
C LEU A 8 -5.59 12.08 -10.22
N LYS A 9 -4.63 13.01 -10.39
CA LYS A 9 -4.74 14.35 -9.85
C LYS A 9 -5.99 15.09 -10.35
N LYS A 10 -6.25 15.04 -11.64
CA LYS A 10 -7.44 15.66 -12.24
C LYS A 10 -8.74 15.11 -11.65
N VAL A 11 -8.83 13.80 -11.46
CA VAL A 11 -10.02 13.16 -10.88
C VAL A 11 -10.14 13.51 -9.40
N ALA A 12 -9.04 13.49 -8.65
CA ALA A 12 -9.03 13.84 -7.23
C ALA A 12 -9.41 15.31 -7.00
N ASP A 13 -8.80 16.22 -7.76
CA ASP A 13 -9.13 17.67 -7.71
C ASP A 13 -10.63 17.91 -8.01
N ASP A 14 -11.22 17.22 -9.02
CA ASP A 14 -12.65 17.35 -9.35
C ASP A 14 -13.54 16.84 -8.23
N ILE A 15 -13.21 15.69 -7.64
CA ILE A 15 -13.93 15.14 -6.49
C ILE A 15 -13.85 16.12 -5.31
N GLN A 16 -12.65 16.59 -5.00
CA GLN A 16 -12.43 17.51 -3.88
C GLN A 16 -13.20 18.82 -4.05
N ALA A 17 -13.23 19.37 -5.28
CA ALA A 17 -13.97 20.59 -5.59
C ALA A 17 -15.49 20.42 -5.49
N ARG A 18 -15.98 19.21 -5.74
CA ARG A 18 -17.41 18.87 -5.78
C ARG A 18 -17.86 17.99 -4.60
N LYS A 19 -17.06 17.88 -3.56
CA LYS A 19 -17.29 16.95 -2.45
C LYS A 19 -18.69 17.09 -1.81
N ASP A 20 -19.19 18.32 -1.65
CA ASP A 20 -20.52 18.58 -1.09
C ASP A 20 -21.63 18.07 -2.02
N GLU A 21 -21.49 18.26 -3.34
CA GLU A 21 -22.41 17.74 -4.36
C GLU A 21 -22.40 16.22 -4.41
N LEU A 22 -21.20 15.62 -4.29
CA LEU A 22 -21.01 14.18 -4.34
C LEU A 22 -21.32 13.47 -3.02
N GLY A 23 -21.50 14.22 -1.93
CA GLY A 23 -21.78 13.67 -0.60
C GLY A 23 -20.59 13.00 0.06
N VAL A 24 -19.37 13.37 -0.33
CA VAL A 24 -18.12 12.88 0.28
C VAL A 24 -17.43 13.99 1.08
N LYS A 25 -16.46 13.64 1.93
CA LYS A 25 -15.65 14.60 2.69
C LYS A 25 -14.36 14.99 1.97
N GLY A 26 -13.85 14.09 1.12
CA GLY A 26 -12.64 14.31 0.35
C GLY A 26 -12.46 13.27 -0.74
N ALA A 27 -11.49 13.48 -1.65
CA ALA A 27 -11.14 12.52 -2.66
C ALA A 27 -10.41 11.31 -2.03
N PHE A 28 -9.42 11.58 -1.17
CA PHE A 28 -8.67 10.57 -0.42
C PHE A 28 -9.14 10.50 1.02
N THR A 29 -9.03 9.32 1.62
CA THR A 29 -9.11 9.17 3.07
C THR A 29 -7.99 9.98 3.73
N SER A 30 -8.15 10.31 5.01
CA SER A 30 -7.05 10.84 5.80
C SER A 30 -5.89 9.86 5.74
N ALA A 31 -4.73 10.33 5.34
CA ALA A 31 -3.61 9.44 5.11
C ALA A 31 -2.98 8.89 6.41
N GLY A 32 -3.49 9.30 7.58
CA GLY A 32 -3.02 8.89 8.89
C GLY A 32 -1.54 9.22 9.08
N MET A 33 -1.23 10.29 9.80
CA MET A 33 0.15 10.66 10.11
C MET A 33 0.46 10.47 11.60
N ASP A 34 -0.39 9.74 12.30
CA ASP A 34 -0.08 9.29 13.65
C ASP A 34 1.01 8.20 13.62
N GLY A 35 1.63 7.92 14.76
CA GLY A 35 2.74 6.97 14.85
C GLY A 35 2.41 5.53 14.43
N SER A 36 1.13 5.17 14.28
CA SER A 36 0.69 3.83 13.85
C SER A 36 0.51 3.71 12.33
N SER A 37 0.35 4.82 11.61
CA SER A 37 -0.05 4.82 10.20
C SER A 37 0.82 5.68 9.27
N ASP A 38 1.78 6.44 9.80
CA ASP A 38 2.68 7.31 9.01
C ASP A 38 3.66 6.56 8.09
N TRP A 39 3.76 5.24 8.22
CA TRP A 39 4.55 4.38 7.34
C TRP A 39 4.14 4.49 5.87
N ARG A 40 2.90 4.89 5.57
CA ARG A 40 2.42 5.14 4.21
C ARG A 40 3.28 6.18 3.49
N PHE A 41 3.62 7.27 4.16
CA PHE A 41 4.50 8.31 3.61
C PHE A 41 5.98 7.95 3.73
N LYS A 42 6.38 7.36 4.86
CA LYS A 42 7.78 7.04 5.15
C LYS A 42 8.33 5.87 4.34
N THR A 43 7.49 4.92 3.97
CA THR A 43 7.91 3.72 3.24
C THR A 43 7.21 3.61 1.88
N HIS A 44 5.90 3.42 1.83
CA HIS A 44 5.21 3.16 0.57
C HIS A 44 5.44 4.26 -0.46
N LEU A 45 5.19 5.52 -0.11
CA LEU A 45 5.39 6.63 -1.04
C LEU A 45 6.88 6.98 -1.21
N ALA A 46 7.68 6.91 -0.15
CA ALA A 46 9.10 7.24 -0.24
C ALA A 46 9.93 6.18 -0.98
N ASN A 47 9.46 4.93 -1.08
CA ASN A 47 10.12 3.91 -1.88
C ASN A 47 10.07 4.21 -3.38
N LEU A 48 9.06 4.89 -3.89
CA LEU A 48 8.92 5.21 -5.30
C LEU A 48 10.07 6.07 -5.85
N PRO A 49 10.40 7.24 -5.27
CA PRO A 49 11.53 8.04 -5.75
C PRO A 49 12.86 7.29 -5.65
N ILE A 50 13.05 6.46 -4.64
CA ILE A 50 14.27 5.65 -4.48
C ILE A 50 14.33 4.57 -5.56
N TYR A 51 13.22 3.88 -5.82
CA TYR A 51 13.15 2.87 -6.87
C TYR A 51 13.49 3.44 -8.26
N TYR A 52 12.90 4.58 -8.62
CA TYR A 52 13.19 5.20 -9.92
C TYR A 52 14.62 5.71 -10.02
N GLU A 53 15.17 6.27 -8.95
CA GLU A 53 16.57 6.70 -8.91
C GLU A 53 17.52 5.50 -9.08
N TYR A 54 17.28 4.40 -8.39
CA TYR A 54 18.08 3.17 -8.51
C TYR A 54 17.98 2.56 -9.91
N LYS A 55 16.76 2.53 -10.48
CA LYS A 55 16.52 2.05 -11.84
C LYS A 55 17.27 2.88 -12.90
N GLU A 56 17.26 4.20 -12.77
CA GLU A 56 17.98 5.11 -13.66
C GLU A 56 19.49 4.95 -13.54
N ASP A 57 19.99 4.86 -12.33
CA ASP A 57 21.43 4.72 -12.05
C ASP A 57 21.96 3.29 -12.28
N GLY A 58 21.08 2.31 -12.41
CA GLY A 58 21.45 0.89 -12.58
C GLY A 58 22.15 0.32 -11.34
N ILE A 59 21.72 0.71 -10.14
CA ILE A 59 22.29 0.29 -8.85
C ILE A 59 21.25 -0.41 -7.98
N ASP A 60 21.71 -1.21 -7.03
CA ASP A 60 20.86 -1.91 -6.05
C ASP A 60 21.06 -1.39 -4.62
N ASP A 61 22.09 -0.57 -4.39
CA ASP A 61 22.44 -0.03 -3.09
C ASP A 61 23.22 1.28 -3.22
N THR A 62 23.13 2.16 -2.21
CA THR A 62 23.90 3.40 -2.12
C THR A 62 24.01 3.89 -0.68
N ASP A 63 25.11 4.51 -0.32
CA ASP A 63 25.28 5.18 0.97
C ASP A 63 24.39 6.42 1.12
N ALA A 64 23.96 7.03 0.01
CA ALA A 64 23.10 8.21 0.02
C ALA A 64 22.35 8.35 -1.30
N ILE A 65 21.03 8.61 -1.21
CA ILE A 65 20.19 8.95 -2.35
C ILE A 65 20.51 10.35 -2.88
N LYS A 66 20.35 10.56 -4.17
CA LYS A 66 20.55 11.87 -4.83
C LYS A 66 19.35 12.81 -4.70
N GLY A 67 18.15 12.23 -4.56
CA GLY A 67 16.90 12.96 -4.56
C GLY A 67 16.41 13.37 -5.95
N THR A 68 16.78 12.62 -6.98
CA THR A 68 16.43 12.90 -8.39
C THR A 68 14.91 13.09 -8.56
N TYR A 69 14.11 12.29 -7.89
CA TYR A 69 12.64 12.28 -8.00
C TYR A 69 11.91 12.91 -6.81
N LEU A 70 12.58 13.83 -6.10
CA LEU A 70 11.99 14.48 -4.91
C LEU A 70 10.75 15.32 -5.26
N ASP A 71 10.72 15.98 -6.41
CA ASP A 71 9.58 16.77 -6.86
C ASP A 71 8.36 15.88 -7.15
N ASN A 72 8.58 14.71 -7.74
CA ASN A 72 7.51 13.73 -7.96
C ASN A 72 6.94 13.21 -6.63
N TYR A 73 7.82 12.89 -5.68
CA TYR A 73 7.39 12.52 -4.32
C TYR A 73 6.57 13.62 -3.66
N LYS A 74 7.02 14.87 -3.75
CA LYS A 74 6.32 16.02 -3.23
C LYS A 74 4.93 16.17 -3.85
N ASN A 75 4.80 16.01 -5.17
CA ASN A 75 3.52 16.11 -5.86
C ASN A 75 2.50 15.08 -5.37
N VAL A 76 2.92 13.82 -5.18
CA VAL A 76 2.06 12.77 -4.62
C VAL A 76 1.73 13.05 -3.16
N PHE A 77 2.71 13.44 -2.37
CA PHE A 77 2.52 13.81 -0.96
C PHE A 77 1.50 14.96 -0.83
N ASP A 78 1.69 16.03 -1.60
CA ASP A 78 0.78 17.19 -1.58
C ASP A 78 -0.64 16.80 -1.99
N LEU A 79 -0.80 15.96 -3.03
CA LEU A 79 -2.12 15.50 -3.49
C LEU A 79 -2.88 14.78 -2.37
N TYR A 80 -2.25 13.84 -1.67
CA TYR A 80 -2.89 13.12 -0.56
C TYR A 80 -3.23 14.01 0.64
N ILE A 81 -2.51 15.11 0.84
CA ILE A 81 -2.79 16.06 1.92
C ILE A 81 -3.89 17.03 1.53
N THR A 82 -3.82 17.61 0.32
CA THR A 82 -4.77 18.66 -0.12
C THR A 82 -6.16 18.11 -0.41
N ASP A 83 -6.24 16.90 -0.96
CA ASP A 83 -7.49 16.28 -1.39
C ASP A 83 -8.01 15.22 -0.39
N SER A 84 -7.63 15.40 0.87
CA SER A 84 -8.03 14.55 1.99
C SER A 84 -9.42 14.89 2.53
N THR A 85 -9.97 13.96 3.31
CA THR A 85 -11.22 14.12 4.08
C THR A 85 -11.14 15.17 5.18
N CYS A 86 -9.93 15.56 5.61
CA CYS A 86 -9.70 16.54 6.67
C CYS A 86 -8.59 17.53 6.28
N ASP A 87 -8.48 18.61 7.05
CA ASP A 87 -7.38 19.57 6.90
C ASP A 87 -6.02 18.93 7.22
N GLY A 88 -4.97 19.34 6.50
CA GLY A 88 -3.62 18.81 6.70
C GLY A 88 -3.10 18.94 8.11
N SER A 89 -3.53 19.94 8.88
CA SER A 89 -3.17 20.12 10.29
C SER A 89 -3.77 19.06 11.22
N GLU A 90 -4.81 18.35 10.80
CA GLU A 90 -5.49 17.30 11.58
C GLU A 90 -4.92 15.90 11.31
N LEU A 91 -4.15 15.72 10.23
CA LEU A 91 -3.65 14.40 9.80
C LEU A 91 -2.80 13.69 10.86
N SER A 92 -2.08 14.44 11.70
CA SER A 92 -1.26 13.87 12.78
C SER A 92 -2.08 13.19 13.88
N ALA A 93 -3.38 13.46 13.96
CA ALA A 93 -4.30 12.82 14.90
C ALA A 93 -5.12 11.68 14.26
N LYS A 94 -5.00 11.50 12.94
CA LYS A 94 -5.75 10.47 12.19
C LYS A 94 -5.03 9.14 12.23
N THR A 95 -5.75 8.12 12.68
CA THR A 95 -5.26 6.75 12.81
C THR A 95 -5.52 5.93 11.53
N ALA A 96 -4.94 4.72 11.45
CA ALA A 96 -5.27 3.76 10.40
C ALA A 96 -6.76 3.40 10.37
N ASP A 97 -7.38 3.26 11.56
CA ASP A 97 -8.81 2.94 11.67
C ASP A 97 -9.69 4.11 11.22
N ASP A 98 -9.31 5.37 11.50
CA ASP A 98 -10.03 6.54 10.98
C ASP A 98 -10.04 6.51 9.45
N SER A 99 -8.88 6.32 8.84
CA SER A 99 -8.72 6.26 7.38
C SER A 99 -9.55 5.13 6.73
N ARG A 100 -9.54 3.94 7.33
CA ARG A 100 -10.37 2.81 6.87
C ARG A 100 -11.86 3.12 7.00
N ASN A 101 -12.28 3.63 8.15
CA ASN A 101 -13.68 3.94 8.41
C ASN A 101 -14.23 5.03 7.47
N GLU A 102 -13.43 6.04 7.12
CA GLU A 102 -13.80 7.04 6.14
C GLU A 102 -14.11 6.42 4.77
N PHE A 103 -13.31 5.45 4.33
CA PHE A 103 -13.56 4.73 3.07
C PHE A 103 -14.80 3.83 3.17
N VAL A 104 -14.89 3.03 4.21
CA VAL A 104 -16.03 2.10 4.44
C VAL A 104 -17.36 2.84 4.56
N ASN A 105 -17.35 4.05 5.13
CA ASN A 105 -18.53 4.89 5.27
C ASN A 105 -18.86 5.72 4.01
N GLY A 106 -18.06 5.60 2.93
CA GLY A 106 -18.26 6.37 1.71
C GLY A 106 -17.90 7.86 1.86
N GLU A 107 -17.06 8.21 2.82
CA GLU A 107 -16.61 9.58 3.05
C GLU A 107 -15.48 10.00 2.11
N ALA A 108 -14.81 9.03 1.48
CA ALA A 108 -13.76 9.22 0.48
C ALA A 108 -13.88 8.20 -0.65
N VAL A 109 -13.33 8.55 -1.81
CA VAL A 109 -13.34 7.70 -3.02
C VAL A 109 -12.07 6.86 -3.13
N PHE A 110 -10.93 7.38 -2.68
CA PHE A 110 -9.64 6.73 -2.74
C PHE A 110 -9.12 6.40 -1.34
N TYR A 111 -8.59 5.19 -1.20
CA TYR A 111 -7.95 4.70 0.01
C TYR A 111 -6.58 4.13 -0.32
N GLN A 112 -5.52 4.84 0.05
CA GLN A 112 -4.16 4.36 -0.13
C GLN A 112 -3.79 3.41 1.01
N ASN A 113 -3.62 2.12 0.68
CA ASN A 113 -3.21 1.08 1.61
C ASN A 113 -2.65 -0.13 0.83
N GLY A 114 -2.62 -1.30 1.44
CA GLY A 114 -2.16 -2.53 0.83
C GLY A 114 -3.26 -3.60 0.73
N SER A 115 -2.95 -4.68 0.01
CA SER A 115 -3.88 -5.78 -0.23
C SER A 115 -4.40 -6.47 1.04
N TRP A 116 -3.71 -6.36 2.17
CA TRP A 116 -4.17 -6.87 3.48
C TRP A 116 -5.49 -6.23 3.95
N GLU A 117 -5.83 -5.02 3.49
CA GLU A 117 -7.09 -4.36 3.82
C GLU A 117 -8.30 -5.04 3.19
N TYR A 118 -8.10 -5.84 2.13
CA TYR A 118 -9.20 -6.53 1.46
C TYR A 118 -10.03 -7.38 2.43
N SER A 119 -9.41 -8.05 3.39
CA SER A 119 -10.13 -8.85 4.41
C SER A 119 -11.11 -8.03 5.27
N GLU A 120 -10.85 -6.74 5.45
CA GLU A 120 -11.75 -5.82 6.14
C GLU A 120 -12.75 -5.18 5.18
N LEU A 121 -12.30 -4.76 4.00
CA LEU A 121 -13.15 -4.10 3.02
C LEU A 121 -14.22 -5.04 2.44
N SER A 122 -13.92 -6.31 2.23
CA SER A 122 -14.86 -7.33 1.74
C SER A 122 -16.03 -7.63 2.68
N LYS A 123 -15.96 -7.17 3.94
CA LYS A 123 -17.11 -7.24 4.85
C LYS A 123 -18.22 -6.23 4.50
N THR A 124 -17.89 -5.19 3.76
CA THR A 124 -18.79 -4.09 3.39
C THR A 124 -19.03 -4.02 1.90
N PHE A 125 -17.98 -4.20 1.09
CA PHE A 125 -18.02 -4.07 -0.36
C PHE A 125 -17.96 -5.44 -1.04
N LYS A 126 -18.59 -5.53 -2.22
CA LYS A 126 -18.41 -6.65 -3.14
C LYS A 126 -17.20 -6.39 -4.03
N ASP A 127 -16.69 -7.45 -4.66
CA ASP A 127 -15.51 -7.36 -5.52
C ASP A 127 -15.70 -6.42 -6.72
N ASP A 128 -16.91 -6.33 -7.27
CA ASP A 128 -17.26 -5.43 -8.38
C ASP A 128 -17.44 -3.96 -7.96
N GLU A 129 -17.41 -3.67 -6.65
CA GLU A 129 -17.47 -2.32 -6.08
C GLU A 129 -16.07 -1.78 -5.73
N LEU A 130 -15.03 -2.62 -5.77
CA LEU A 130 -13.65 -2.25 -5.45
C LEU A 130 -12.77 -2.35 -6.71
N ALA A 131 -11.79 -1.46 -6.80
CA ALA A 131 -10.74 -1.51 -7.81
C ALA A 131 -9.40 -1.12 -7.19
N MET A 132 -8.33 -1.78 -7.61
CA MET A 132 -6.96 -1.40 -7.26
C MET A 132 -6.31 -0.70 -8.45
N ILE A 133 -5.68 0.42 -8.19
CA ILE A 133 -4.88 1.16 -9.18
C ILE A 133 -3.46 1.35 -8.64
N PRO A 134 -2.46 1.51 -9.52
CA PRO A 134 -1.11 1.87 -9.11
C PRO A 134 -1.08 3.21 -8.35
N ILE A 135 -0.04 3.40 -7.53
CA ILE A 135 0.33 4.73 -7.05
C ILE A 135 1.11 5.39 -8.19
N TYR A 136 0.40 6.10 -9.07
CA TYR A 136 1.04 6.79 -10.18
C TYR A 136 1.97 7.90 -9.67
N PHE A 137 3.19 7.91 -10.19
CA PHE A 137 4.26 8.75 -9.68
C PHE A 137 4.71 9.85 -10.68
N GLY A 138 4.22 9.80 -11.91
CA GLY A 138 4.52 10.79 -12.94
C GLY A 138 5.92 10.63 -13.56
N VAL A 139 6.48 9.41 -13.57
CA VAL A 139 7.80 9.12 -14.17
C VAL A 139 7.66 8.14 -15.33
N ASP A 140 7.09 6.98 -15.11
CA ASP A 140 6.93 5.92 -16.12
C ASP A 140 5.50 5.33 -16.05
N ASP A 141 4.53 6.21 -15.88
CA ASP A 141 3.13 5.86 -15.57
C ASP A 141 2.53 4.85 -16.55
N ALA A 142 2.95 4.85 -17.81
CA ALA A 142 2.47 3.90 -18.82
C ALA A 142 2.88 2.45 -18.52
N ASN A 143 3.93 2.25 -17.72
CA ASN A 143 4.43 0.94 -17.31
C ASN A 143 4.27 0.71 -15.79
N GLU A 144 3.59 1.62 -15.11
CA GLU A 144 3.36 1.50 -13.67
C GLU A 144 2.41 0.34 -13.36
N GLY A 145 2.77 -0.44 -12.35
CA GLY A 145 1.98 -1.53 -11.83
C GLY A 145 1.70 -1.35 -10.33
N LEU A 146 0.98 -2.28 -9.74
CA LEU A 146 0.82 -2.28 -8.29
C LEU A 146 2.18 -2.46 -7.62
N ALA A 147 2.50 -1.58 -6.67
CA ALA A 147 3.75 -1.66 -5.92
C ALA A 147 3.77 -2.95 -5.10
N THR A 148 4.78 -3.78 -5.33
CA THR A 148 4.99 -5.03 -4.61
C THR A 148 6.42 -5.08 -4.07
N GLY A 149 6.60 -5.73 -2.94
CA GLY A 149 7.92 -5.90 -2.35
C GLY A 149 7.89 -6.92 -1.23
N THR A 150 9.08 -7.27 -0.72
CA THR A 150 9.23 -8.12 0.44
C THR A 150 9.51 -7.22 1.64
N GLU A 151 8.50 -6.99 2.46
CA GLU A 151 8.58 -6.09 3.61
C GLU A 151 8.65 -6.84 4.94
N ASN A 152 8.13 -8.08 4.97
CA ASN A 152 8.08 -8.90 6.17
C ASN A 152 8.91 -10.18 5.98
N TYR A 153 9.70 -10.52 6.98
CA TYR A 153 10.60 -11.66 6.96
C TYR A 153 10.36 -12.55 8.17
N TRP A 154 10.37 -13.85 7.95
CA TRP A 154 10.45 -14.79 9.03
C TRP A 154 11.91 -14.94 9.48
N CYS A 155 12.14 -14.77 10.77
CA CYS A 155 13.46 -14.90 11.35
C CYS A 155 13.53 -16.12 12.26
N VAL A 156 14.58 -16.90 12.11
CA VAL A 156 14.87 -18.03 13.00
C VAL A 156 15.82 -17.57 14.09
N ASN A 157 15.46 -17.79 15.37
CA ASN A 157 16.34 -17.45 16.48
C ASN A 157 17.57 -18.37 16.50
N LYS A 158 18.72 -17.83 16.10
CA LYS A 158 20.01 -18.58 16.06
C LYS A 158 20.51 -19.08 17.42
N ASN A 159 19.96 -18.57 18.52
CA ASN A 159 20.32 -18.94 19.87
C ASN A 159 19.36 -19.99 20.50
N ALA A 160 18.34 -20.42 19.74
CA ALA A 160 17.47 -21.51 20.17
C ALA A 160 18.19 -22.86 20.10
N SER A 161 17.61 -23.90 20.70
CA SER A 161 18.16 -25.24 20.59
C SER A 161 18.13 -25.76 19.14
N GLU A 162 19.02 -26.68 18.78
CA GLU A 162 19.02 -27.27 17.42
C GLU A 162 17.65 -27.90 17.07
N ALA A 163 16.99 -28.50 18.06
CA ALA A 163 15.67 -29.10 17.88
C ALA A 163 14.60 -28.03 17.57
N ASP A 164 14.63 -26.90 18.26
CA ASP A 164 13.70 -25.80 18.05
C ASP A 164 13.95 -25.11 16.70
N VAL A 165 15.22 -24.90 16.34
CA VAL A 165 15.59 -24.36 15.01
C VAL A 165 15.07 -25.26 13.92
N LYS A 166 15.31 -26.59 14.04
CA LYS A 166 14.82 -27.57 13.07
C LYS A 166 13.30 -27.56 12.98
N ALA A 167 12.59 -27.58 14.11
CA ALA A 167 11.13 -27.55 14.13
C ALA A 167 10.57 -26.26 13.47
N THR A 168 11.20 -25.11 13.72
CA THR A 168 10.84 -23.83 13.10
C THR A 168 11.01 -23.89 11.58
N LEU A 169 12.15 -24.39 11.09
CA LEU A 169 12.40 -24.53 9.66
C LEU A 169 11.44 -25.54 8.99
N ASP A 170 11.16 -26.66 9.65
CA ASP A 170 10.18 -27.65 9.18
C ASP A 170 8.78 -27.02 9.06
N PHE A 171 8.36 -26.20 10.03
CA PHE A 171 7.10 -25.49 10.01
C PHE A 171 7.05 -24.44 8.88
N MET A 172 8.10 -23.62 8.74
CA MET A 172 8.20 -22.65 7.65
C MET A 172 8.11 -23.33 6.27
N ASN A 173 8.83 -24.45 6.12
CA ASN A 173 8.76 -25.26 4.89
C ASN A 173 7.36 -25.81 4.66
N TRP A 174 6.69 -26.32 5.71
CA TRP A 174 5.31 -26.80 5.63
C TRP A 174 4.34 -25.70 5.17
N CYS A 175 4.47 -24.48 5.71
CA CYS A 175 3.62 -23.34 5.31
C CYS A 175 3.69 -23.07 3.81
N VAL A 176 4.86 -23.18 3.18
CA VAL A 176 5.06 -22.80 1.77
C VAL A 176 5.02 -23.96 0.78
N THR A 177 4.96 -25.21 1.26
CA THR A 177 4.98 -26.40 0.38
C THR A 177 3.79 -27.33 0.52
N SER A 178 3.09 -27.31 1.67
CA SER A 178 1.90 -28.14 1.87
C SER A 178 0.64 -27.44 1.30
N GLU A 179 -0.31 -28.24 0.82
CA GLU A 179 -1.61 -27.74 0.37
C GLU A 179 -2.33 -26.95 1.48
N ALA A 180 -2.35 -27.48 2.70
CA ALA A 180 -2.99 -26.80 3.83
C ALA A 180 -2.29 -25.49 4.21
N GLY A 181 -0.96 -25.47 4.22
CA GLY A 181 -0.18 -24.27 4.55
C GLY A 181 -0.34 -23.16 3.50
N THR A 182 -0.20 -23.48 2.22
CA THR A 182 -0.34 -22.51 1.12
C THR A 182 -1.76 -21.99 1.03
N LYS A 183 -2.76 -22.86 1.21
CA LYS A 183 -4.17 -22.46 1.22
C LYS A 183 -4.47 -21.51 2.37
N SER A 184 -4.05 -21.84 3.59
CA SER A 184 -4.28 -20.98 4.76
C SER A 184 -3.59 -19.62 4.60
N MET A 185 -2.38 -19.58 4.08
CA MET A 185 -1.69 -18.29 3.83
C MET A 185 -2.41 -17.45 2.78
N ALA A 186 -2.89 -18.03 1.69
CA ALA A 186 -3.55 -17.30 0.61
C ALA A 186 -4.98 -16.90 0.95
N GLU A 187 -5.81 -17.86 1.43
CA GLU A 187 -7.25 -17.66 1.60
C GLU A 187 -7.60 -17.11 2.98
N ASP A 188 -7.03 -17.69 4.07
CA ASP A 188 -7.40 -17.29 5.42
C ASP A 188 -6.67 -16.00 5.87
N MET A 189 -5.40 -15.84 5.46
CA MET A 189 -4.54 -14.71 5.86
C MET A 189 -4.44 -13.61 4.80
N GLY A 190 -4.87 -13.88 3.55
CA GLY A 190 -4.82 -12.91 2.46
C GLY A 190 -3.40 -12.52 2.03
N PHE A 191 -2.43 -13.39 2.21
CA PHE A 191 -1.05 -13.11 1.83
C PHE A 191 -0.84 -13.26 0.32
N THR A 192 -0.12 -12.32 -0.27
CA THR A 192 0.48 -12.51 -1.58
C THR A 192 1.73 -13.38 -1.42
N ILE A 193 1.65 -14.63 -1.86
CA ILE A 193 2.72 -15.61 -1.65
C ILE A 193 3.70 -15.57 -2.82
N PRO A 194 4.98 -15.20 -2.61
CA PRO A 194 5.96 -15.03 -3.69
C PRO A 194 6.61 -16.35 -4.15
N PHE A 195 6.00 -17.49 -3.87
CA PHE A 195 6.54 -18.80 -4.25
C PHE A 195 5.81 -19.37 -5.47
N LYS A 196 6.55 -19.96 -6.41
CA LYS A 196 6.01 -20.55 -7.65
C LYS A 196 5.02 -21.71 -7.41
N THR A 197 5.00 -22.27 -6.21
CA THR A 197 4.10 -23.35 -5.80
C THR A 197 2.77 -22.85 -5.27
N ALA A 198 2.63 -21.54 -5.06
CA ALA A 198 1.39 -20.95 -4.57
C ALA A 198 0.51 -20.54 -5.74
N GLU A 199 -0.78 -20.84 -5.63
CA GLU A 199 -1.81 -20.30 -6.54
C GLU A 199 -2.30 -18.95 -5.95
N ALA A 200 -2.62 -18.01 -6.84
CA ALA A 200 -3.25 -16.77 -6.42
C ALA A 200 -4.64 -17.08 -5.84
N PRO A 201 -5.10 -16.39 -4.80
CA PRO A 201 -6.46 -16.51 -4.33
C PRO A 201 -7.42 -16.13 -5.46
N SER A 202 -8.52 -16.86 -5.55
CA SER A 202 -9.58 -16.66 -6.57
C SER A 202 -10.39 -15.40 -6.32
#